data_b658f51e5a8c2eb606ce9c5662607c30
#
_entry.id   b658f51e5a8c2eb606ce9c5662607c30
#
_cell.length_a   1.000
_cell.length_b   1.000
_cell.length_c   1.000
_cell.angle_alpha   90.00
_cell.angle_beta   90.00
_cell.angle_gamma   90.00
#
_symmetry.space_group_name_H-M   'P 1'
#
loop_
_entity.id
_entity.type
_entity.pdbx_description
1 polymer ?
#
loop_
_entity_poly.entity_id
_entity_poly.type
_entity_poly.pdbx_seq_one_letter_code
_entity_poly.pdbx_strand_id
1 'polypeptide(L)'
;MFIYKTKKFILNNGSECKLVLPDKKYAEDIYKVIVDERLRLAKYLPWVMDMKSVQDEEQFLEYSIEKIHKEEMMMFIILVDENVAGMIDLHNINRSSKRAEVGYWLSEKFEGYGIMTQAVDMIEKYSFNDLKLHKLQIRVHPENYKSASVPQRLGYFKEATLV
;
A
#
# COMPACT_ATOMS: atom_id res chain seq x y z
N MET A 1 -9.54 10.45 -15.77
CA MET A 1 -8.67 9.25 -15.93
C MET A 1 -7.45 9.36 -15.03
N PHE A 2 -7.14 8.30 -14.31
CA PHE A 2 -5.93 8.27 -13.51
C PHE A 2 -4.71 8.12 -14.42
N ILE A 3 -3.73 8.99 -14.25
CA ILE A 3 -2.45 8.87 -14.96
C ILE A 3 -1.48 8.19 -14.00
N TYR A 4 -1.25 6.91 -14.23
CA TYR A 4 -0.31 6.13 -13.44
C TYR A 4 1.08 6.21 -14.04
N LYS A 5 2.04 6.52 -13.19
CA LYS A 5 3.46 6.44 -13.56
C LYS A 5 4.17 5.59 -12.53
N THR A 6 4.88 4.59 -13.02
CA THR A 6 5.84 3.86 -12.18
C THR A 6 6.81 4.85 -11.56
N LYS A 7 7.00 4.75 -10.26
CA LYS A 7 7.90 5.61 -9.50
C LYS A 7 9.11 4.81 -9.03
N LYS A 8 10.27 5.47 -9.06
CA LYS A 8 11.53 4.89 -8.61
C LYS A 8 12.22 5.84 -7.64
N PHE A 9 12.87 5.29 -6.65
CA PHE A 9 13.78 6.03 -5.77
C PHE A 9 14.86 5.12 -5.21
N ILE A 10 15.98 5.71 -4.81
CA ILE A 10 17.12 4.98 -4.26
C ILE A 10 17.10 5.08 -2.74
N LEU A 11 17.21 3.94 -2.08
CA LEU A 11 17.28 3.85 -0.62
C LEU A 11 18.68 4.23 -0.12
N ASN A 12 18.78 4.53 1.18
CA ASN A 12 20.07 4.90 1.80
C ASN A 12 21.14 3.81 1.66
N ASN A 13 20.74 2.54 1.55
CA ASN A 13 21.66 1.41 1.33
C ASN A 13 22.04 1.19 -0.14
N GLY A 14 21.59 2.07 -1.06
CA GLY A 14 21.84 1.96 -2.49
C GLY A 14 20.86 1.08 -3.26
N SER A 15 19.92 0.40 -2.60
CA SER A 15 18.90 -0.42 -3.27
C SER A 15 17.90 0.44 -4.05
N GLU A 16 17.42 -0.06 -5.18
CA GLU A 16 16.40 0.60 -5.98
C GLU A 16 15.00 0.17 -5.52
N CYS A 17 14.17 1.13 -5.14
CA CYS A 17 12.78 0.88 -4.82
C CYS A 17 11.89 1.37 -5.97
N LYS A 18 10.92 0.55 -6.37
CA LYS A 18 9.95 0.87 -7.41
C LYS A 18 8.54 0.69 -6.89
N LEU A 19 7.65 1.59 -7.29
CA LEU A 19 6.21 1.40 -7.19
C LEU A 19 5.69 1.06 -8.58
N VAL A 20 5.17 -0.15 -8.75
CA VAL A 20 4.69 -0.65 -10.04
C VAL A 20 3.21 -0.98 -9.98
N LEU A 21 2.53 -0.91 -11.13
CA LEU A 21 1.12 -1.28 -11.23
C LEU A 21 0.92 -2.78 -10.95
N PRO A 22 -0.24 -3.16 -10.41
CA PRO A 22 -0.57 -4.57 -10.23
C PRO A 22 -0.52 -5.34 -11.55
N ASP A 23 0.01 -6.55 -11.48
CA ASP A 23 0.08 -7.48 -12.59
C ASP A 23 0.08 -8.89 -12.01
N LYS A 24 -0.63 -9.82 -12.64
CA LYS A 24 -0.69 -11.23 -12.21
C LYS A 24 0.67 -11.88 -12.06
N LYS A 25 1.66 -11.44 -12.83
CA LYS A 25 3.02 -11.98 -12.77
C LYS A 25 3.67 -11.87 -11.39
N TYR A 26 3.18 -10.97 -10.53
CA TYR A 26 3.69 -10.79 -9.17
C TYR A 26 2.98 -11.67 -8.14
N ALA A 27 1.91 -12.38 -8.51
CA ALA A 27 1.09 -13.13 -7.56
C ALA A 27 1.86 -14.16 -6.76
N GLU A 28 2.72 -14.92 -7.41
CA GLU A 28 3.52 -15.96 -6.76
C GLU A 28 4.48 -15.35 -5.72
N ASP A 29 5.19 -14.29 -6.07
CA ASP A 29 6.13 -13.62 -5.19
C ASP A 29 5.43 -12.93 -4.02
N ILE A 30 4.28 -12.29 -4.25
CA ILE A 30 3.46 -11.70 -3.20
C ILE A 30 2.99 -12.79 -2.24
N TYR A 31 2.44 -13.87 -2.77
CA TYR A 31 1.95 -14.98 -1.95
C TYR A 31 3.06 -15.60 -1.09
N LYS A 32 4.25 -15.74 -1.65
CA LYS A 32 5.42 -16.23 -0.90
C LYS A 32 5.73 -15.34 0.31
N VAL A 33 5.73 -14.03 0.15
CA VAL A 33 5.93 -13.09 1.26
C VAL A 33 4.84 -13.27 2.32
N ILE A 34 3.58 -13.38 1.89
CA ILE A 34 2.44 -13.59 2.80
C ILE A 34 2.60 -14.89 3.59
N VAL A 35 2.99 -15.99 2.94
CA VAL A 35 3.21 -17.27 3.61
C VAL A 35 4.35 -17.19 4.62
N ASP A 36 5.48 -16.61 4.21
CA ASP A 36 6.67 -16.50 5.06
C ASP A 36 6.42 -15.66 6.32
N GLU A 37 5.53 -14.68 6.22
CA GLU A 37 5.27 -13.72 7.30
C GLU A 37 3.81 -13.73 7.79
N ARG A 38 3.09 -14.82 7.55
CA ARG A 38 1.65 -14.93 7.78
C ARG A 38 1.21 -14.50 9.18
N LEU A 39 1.85 -15.02 10.22
CA LEU A 39 1.47 -14.71 11.60
C LEU A 39 1.69 -13.24 11.95
N ARG A 40 2.79 -12.66 11.47
CA ARG A 40 3.08 -11.25 11.69
C ARG A 40 2.08 -10.35 10.96
N LEU A 41 1.85 -10.62 9.68
CA LEU A 41 0.93 -9.83 8.86
C LEU A 41 -0.52 -9.98 9.33
N ALA A 42 -0.94 -11.20 9.65
CA ALA A 42 -2.31 -11.48 10.08
C ALA A 42 -2.69 -10.79 11.40
N LYS A 43 -1.70 -10.44 12.22
CA LYS A 43 -1.95 -9.72 13.47
C LYS A 43 -2.72 -8.40 13.26
N TYR A 44 -2.47 -7.72 12.16
CA TYR A 44 -3.08 -6.42 11.85
C TYR A 44 -3.83 -6.38 10.53
N LEU A 45 -3.72 -7.43 9.70
CA LEU A 45 -4.33 -7.51 8.37
C LEU A 45 -5.23 -8.77 8.32
N PRO A 46 -6.53 -8.64 8.63
CA PRO A 46 -7.44 -9.80 8.72
C PRO A 46 -7.51 -10.64 7.44
N TRP A 47 -7.40 -10.00 6.27
CA TRP A 47 -7.49 -10.67 4.97
C TRP A 47 -6.34 -11.65 4.70
N VAL A 48 -5.21 -11.54 5.40
CA VAL A 48 -4.03 -12.40 5.20
C VAL A 48 -4.37 -13.87 5.43
N MET A 49 -5.23 -14.17 6.40
CA MET A 49 -5.64 -15.55 6.69
C MET A 49 -6.52 -16.15 5.60
N ASP A 50 -7.16 -15.33 4.76
CA ASP A 50 -8.00 -15.76 3.66
C ASP A 50 -7.20 -16.01 2.37
N MET A 51 -5.94 -15.58 2.31
CA MET A 51 -5.03 -15.85 1.19
C MET A 51 -4.42 -17.24 1.35
N LYS A 52 -5.02 -18.23 0.71
CA LYS A 52 -4.69 -19.65 0.88
C LYS A 52 -3.94 -20.25 -0.28
N SER A 53 -3.82 -19.55 -1.41
CA SER A 53 -3.18 -20.04 -2.63
C SER A 53 -2.67 -18.88 -3.48
N VAL A 54 -1.79 -19.20 -4.43
CA VAL A 54 -1.36 -18.24 -5.47
C VAL A 54 -2.57 -17.76 -6.28
N GLN A 55 -3.54 -18.65 -6.54
CA GLN A 55 -4.76 -18.32 -7.27
C GLN A 55 -5.59 -17.25 -6.54
N ASP A 56 -5.67 -17.30 -5.23
CA ASP A 56 -6.34 -16.27 -4.45
C ASP A 56 -5.67 -14.89 -4.65
N GLU A 57 -4.35 -14.86 -4.68
CA GLU A 57 -3.60 -13.62 -4.95
C GLU A 57 -3.79 -13.14 -6.39
N GLU A 58 -3.80 -14.05 -7.37
CA GLU A 58 -4.10 -13.70 -8.76
C GLU A 58 -5.48 -13.05 -8.89
N GLN A 59 -6.49 -13.63 -8.24
CA GLN A 59 -7.86 -13.09 -8.24
C GLN A 59 -7.91 -11.71 -7.60
N PHE A 60 -7.18 -11.50 -6.51
CA PHE A 60 -7.09 -10.20 -5.87
C PHE A 60 -6.44 -9.15 -6.79
N LEU A 61 -5.37 -9.51 -7.49
CA LEU A 61 -4.72 -8.62 -8.45
C LEU A 61 -5.65 -8.29 -9.62
N GLU A 62 -6.38 -9.27 -10.16
CA GLU A 62 -7.37 -9.04 -11.20
C GLU A 62 -8.48 -8.10 -10.74
N TYR A 63 -9.01 -8.32 -9.55
CA TYR A 63 -9.98 -7.43 -8.92
C TYR A 63 -9.44 -6.01 -8.80
N SER A 64 -8.21 -5.85 -8.34
CA SER A 64 -7.57 -4.55 -8.18
C SER A 64 -7.39 -3.84 -9.51
N ILE A 65 -6.96 -4.55 -10.56
CA ILE A 65 -6.80 -4.01 -11.91
C ILE A 65 -8.16 -3.51 -12.44
N GLU A 66 -9.23 -4.27 -12.24
CA GLU A 66 -10.57 -3.87 -12.65
C GLU A 66 -11.03 -2.59 -11.91
N LYS A 67 -10.79 -2.52 -10.60
CA LYS A 67 -11.11 -1.34 -9.79
C LYS A 67 -10.30 -0.11 -10.21
N ILE A 68 -9.05 -0.30 -10.57
CA ILE A 68 -8.20 0.77 -11.10
C ILE A 68 -8.77 1.31 -12.41
N HIS A 69 -9.19 0.44 -13.33
CA HIS A 69 -9.80 0.85 -14.60
C HIS A 69 -11.10 1.62 -14.40
N LYS A 70 -11.85 1.30 -13.36
CA LYS A 70 -13.08 2.03 -12.98
C LYS A 70 -12.80 3.30 -12.17
N GLU A 71 -11.54 3.61 -11.91
CA GLU A 71 -11.14 4.75 -11.08
C GLU A 71 -11.70 4.72 -9.65
N GLU A 72 -11.93 3.52 -9.12
CA GLU A 72 -12.43 3.30 -7.76
C GLU A 72 -11.29 3.00 -6.77
N MET A 73 -10.10 2.72 -7.26
CA MET A 73 -8.92 2.37 -6.48
C MET A 73 -7.66 2.77 -7.23
N MET A 74 -6.59 3.02 -6.51
CA MET A 74 -5.23 3.04 -7.02
C MET A 74 -4.39 2.10 -6.16
N MET A 75 -3.54 1.29 -6.77
CA MET A 75 -2.66 0.39 -6.04
C MET A 75 -1.31 0.26 -6.73
N PHE A 76 -0.26 0.15 -5.91
CA PHE A 76 1.08 -0.17 -6.38
C PHE A 76 1.65 -1.34 -5.60
N ILE A 77 2.38 -2.19 -6.31
CA ILE A 77 3.25 -3.19 -5.71
C ILE A 77 4.61 -2.53 -5.49
N ILE A 78 5.17 -2.72 -4.30
CA ILE A 78 6.47 -2.18 -3.93
C ILE A 78 7.52 -3.24 -4.20
N LEU A 79 8.49 -2.91 -5.05
CA LEU A 79 9.63 -3.77 -5.35
C LEU A 79 10.91 -3.12 -4.83
N VAL A 80 11.76 -3.91 -4.21
CA VAL A 80 13.12 -3.49 -3.81
C VAL A 80 14.12 -4.42 -4.50
N ASP A 81 14.96 -3.86 -5.36
CA ASP A 81 15.88 -4.63 -6.23
C ASP A 81 15.15 -5.80 -6.92
N GLU A 82 13.97 -5.50 -7.51
CA GLU A 82 13.07 -6.43 -8.21
C GLU A 82 12.38 -7.48 -7.32
N ASN A 83 12.55 -7.44 -6.00
CA ASN A 83 11.87 -8.33 -5.06
C ASN A 83 10.62 -7.66 -4.47
N VAL A 84 9.53 -8.41 -4.37
CA VAL A 84 8.31 -7.91 -3.73
C VAL A 84 8.58 -7.59 -2.26
N ALA A 85 8.33 -6.34 -1.89
CA ALA A 85 8.52 -5.84 -0.54
C ALA A 85 7.20 -5.56 0.19
N GLY A 86 6.15 -5.26 -0.54
CA GLY A 86 4.85 -4.91 0.03
C GLY A 86 3.92 -4.27 -0.99
N MET A 87 2.89 -3.61 -0.50
CA MET A 87 1.87 -2.96 -1.33
C MET A 87 1.38 -1.68 -0.67
N ILE A 88 0.92 -0.75 -1.49
CA ILE A 88 0.26 0.48 -1.03
C ILE A 88 -0.93 0.76 -1.94
N ASP A 89 -2.05 1.18 -1.35
CA ASP A 89 -3.24 1.51 -2.11
C ASP A 89 -3.94 2.78 -1.64
N LEU A 90 -4.79 3.29 -2.51
CA LEU A 90 -5.76 4.31 -2.22
C LEU A 90 -7.13 3.71 -2.53
N HIS A 91 -8.00 3.61 -1.54
CA HIS A 91 -9.31 2.99 -1.66
C HIS A 91 -10.39 3.85 -1.01
N ASN A 92 -11.64 3.41 -1.11
CA ASN A 92 -12.80 4.18 -0.63
C ASN A 92 -12.77 5.63 -1.13
N ILE A 93 -12.46 5.80 -2.42
CA ILE A 93 -12.39 7.11 -3.04
C ILE A 93 -13.81 7.67 -3.18
N ASN A 94 -14.10 8.71 -2.43
CA ASN A 94 -15.38 9.42 -2.47
C ASN A 94 -15.18 10.79 -3.10
N ARG A 95 -15.63 10.93 -4.34
CA ARG A 95 -15.45 12.16 -5.10
C ARG A 95 -16.32 13.30 -4.61
N SER A 96 -17.51 12.98 -4.07
CA SER A 96 -18.43 13.99 -3.53
C SER A 96 -17.86 14.65 -2.27
N SER A 97 -17.36 13.87 -1.34
CA SER A 97 -16.72 14.38 -0.12
C SER A 97 -15.22 14.63 -0.28
N LYS A 98 -14.66 14.32 -1.46
CA LYS A 98 -13.24 14.52 -1.81
C LYS A 98 -12.28 13.90 -0.79
N ARG A 99 -12.55 12.66 -0.40
CA ARG A 99 -11.73 11.91 0.55
C ARG A 99 -11.45 10.50 0.07
N ALA A 100 -10.39 9.92 0.60
CA ALA A 100 -10.03 8.52 0.38
C ALA A 100 -9.24 7.98 1.57
N GLU A 101 -9.01 6.67 1.57
CA GLU A 101 -8.21 5.98 2.57
C GLU A 101 -6.95 5.42 1.94
N VAL A 102 -5.84 5.46 2.67
CA VAL A 102 -4.56 4.85 2.28
C VAL A 102 -4.34 3.61 3.13
N GLY A 103 -4.10 2.48 2.44
CA GLY A 103 -3.73 1.22 3.07
C GLY A 103 -2.36 0.77 2.60
N TYR A 104 -1.61 0.10 3.46
CA TYR A 104 -0.28 -0.41 3.12
C TYR A 104 0.16 -1.54 4.02
N TRP A 105 1.08 -2.36 3.50
CA TRP A 105 1.84 -3.32 4.28
C TRP A 105 3.23 -3.49 3.68
N LEU A 106 4.19 -3.89 4.51
CA LEU A 106 5.59 -4.05 4.14
C LEU A 106 6.16 -5.30 4.81
N SER A 107 6.93 -6.08 4.05
CA SER A 107 7.71 -7.18 4.61
C SER A 107 8.71 -6.67 5.64
N GLU A 108 8.88 -7.41 6.72
CA GLU A 108 9.81 -7.07 7.81
C GLU A 108 11.24 -6.86 7.30
N LYS A 109 11.63 -7.60 6.26
CA LYS A 109 12.98 -7.50 5.66
C LYS A 109 13.31 -6.11 5.12
N PHE A 110 12.29 -5.33 4.78
CA PHE A 110 12.44 -4.01 4.15
C PHE A 110 12.05 -2.85 5.07
N GLU A 111 11.73 -3.13 6.31
CA GLU A 111 11.45 -2.09 7.31
C GLU A 111 12.72 -1.31 7.68
N GLY A 112 12.55 -0.05 8.09
CA GLY A 112 13.66 0.80 8.56
C GLY A 112 14.40 1.56 7.47
N TYR A 113 14.00 1.46 6.20
CA TYR A 113 14.64 2.17 5.08
C TYR A 113 13.83 3.38 4.57
N GLY A 114 12.75 3.72 5.24
CA GLY A 114 11.91 4.85 4.85
C GLY A 114 11.03 4.61 3.62
N ILE A 115 10.88 3.37 3.18
CA ILE A 115 10.12 2.99 1.99
C ILE A 115 8.67 3.46 2.09
N MET A 116 7.98 3.08 3.16
CA MET A 116 6.55 3.37 3.28
C MET A 116 6.29 4.87 3.48
N THR A 117 7.15 5.57 4.19
CA THR A 117 7.05 7.03 4.33
C THR A 117 7.13 7.72 2.95
N GLN A 118 8.06 7.30 2.10
CA GLN A 118 8.16 7.84 0.74
C GLN A 118 6.99 7.42 -0.14
N ALA A 119 6.52 6.17 -0.03
CA ALA A 119 5.38 5.69 -0.80
C ALA A 119 4.10 6.45 -0.45
N VAL A 120 3.83 6.68 0.83
CA VAL A 120 2.67 7.47 1.26
C VAL A 120 2.78 8.92 0.80
N ASP A 121 3.97 9.53 0.90
CA ASP A 121 4.21 10.89 0.40
C ASP A 121 3.87 11.01 -1.10
N MET A 122 4.23 10.02 -1.89
CA MET A 122 3.90 9.98 -3.32
C MET A 122 2.39 9.87 -3.55
N ILE A 123 1.71 9.02 -2.79
CA ILE A 123 0.24 8.88 -2.84
C ILE A 123 -0.44 10.18 -2.44
N GLU A 124 0.06 10.87 -1.42
CA GLU A 124 -0.47 12.17 -1.00
C GLU A 124 -0.40 13.20 -2.13
N LYS A 125 0.77 13.35 -2.73
CA LYS A 125 0.97 14.30 -3.82
C LYS A 125 0.03 14.03 -4.99
N TYR A 126 -0.10 12.77 -5.36
CA TYR A 126 -1.04 12.36 -6.39
C TYR A 126 -2.49 12.67 -6.00
N SER A 127 -2.88 12.31 -4.79
CA SER A 127 -4.25 12.49 -4.31
C SER A 127 -4.67 13.95 -4.26
N PHE A 128 -3.83 14.83 -3.75
CA PHE A 128 -4.15 16.25 -3.61
C PHE A 128 -3.95 17.03 -4.91
N ASN A 129 -2.89 16.75 -5.66
CA ASN A 129 -2.55 17.52 -6.86
C ASN A 129 -3.30 17.05 -8.12
N ASP A 130 -3.41 15.72 -8.31
CA ASP A 130 -4.02 15.15 -9.53
C ASP A 130 -5.50 14.82 -9.32
N LEU A 131 -5.84 14.14 -8.25
CA LEU A 131 -7.24 13.77 -7.95
C LEU A 131 -8.04 14.88 -7.29
N LYS A 132 -7.38 15.96 -6.84
CA LYS A 132 -8.02 17.08 -6.16
C LYS A 132 -8.81 16.68 -4.92
N LEU A 133 -8.35 15.68 -4.20
CA LEU A 133 -8.93 15.29 -2.92
C LEU A 133 -8.60 16.33 -1.84
N HIS A 134 -9.43 16.38 -0.82
CA HIS A 134 -9.25 17.29 0.32
C HIS A 134 -8.79 16.58 1.58
N LYS A 135 -9.04 15.27 1.67
CA LYS A 135 -8.71 14.50 2.88
C LYS A 135 -8.23 13.10 2.53
N LEU A 136 -7.15 12.68 3.18
CA LEU A 136 -6.71 11.29 3.22
C LEU A 136 -6.79 10.78 4.66
N GLN A 137 -7.23 9.53 4.83
CA GLN A 137 -7.28 8.85 6.11
C GLN A 137 -6.38 7.63 6.07
N ILE A 138 -5.69 7.37 7.16
CA ILE A 138 -4.92 6.15 7.36
C ILE A 138 -5.44 5.51 8.63
N ARG A 139 -5.96 4.28 8.51
CA ARG A 139 -6.42 3.49 9.65
C ARG A 139 -5.35 2.51 10.05
N VAL A 140 -4.95 2.54 11.31
CA VAL A 140 -3.89 1.70 11.85
C VAL A 140 -4.35 1.11 13.16
N HIS A 141 -4.04 -0.17 13.38
CA HIS A 141 -4.30 -0.80 14.67
C HIS A 141 -3.51 -0.08 15.77
N PRO A 142 -4.11 0.23 16.94
CA PRO A 142 -3.45 1.02 18.00
C PRO A 142 -2.10 0.47 18.45
N GLU A 143 -1.94 -0.85 18.41
CA GLU A 143 -0.69 -1.52 18.82
C GLU A 143 0.33 -1.64 17.69
N ASN A 144 -0.02 -1.28 16.46
CA ASN A 144 0.89 -1.33 15.32
C ASN A 144 1.70 -0.03 15.22
N TYR A 145 2.65 0.14 16.13
CA TYR A 145 3.44 1.37 16.24
C TYR A 145 4.27 1.69 15.00
N LYS A 146 4.80 0.67 14.33
CA LYS A 146 5.58 0.86 13.10
C LYS A 146 4.73 1.46 11.99
N SER A 147 3.53 0.92 11.77
CA SER A 147 2.59 1.43 10.79
C SER A 147 2.09 2.83 11.16
N ALA A 148 1.81 3.08 12.44
CA ALA A 148 1.37 4.38 12.94
C ALA A 148 2.46 5.46 12.83
N SER A 149 3.72 5.09 12.83
CA SER A 149 4.84 6.03 12.73
C SER A 149 4.91 6.72 11.36
N VAL A 150 4.39 6.09 10.31
CA VAL A 150 4.39 6.64 8.95
C VAL A 150 3.53 7.91 8.86
N PRO A 151 2.23 7.90 9.21
CA PRO A 151 1.44 9.12 9.21
C PRO A 151 1.96 10.17 10.19
N GLN A 152 2.50 9.78 11.33
CA GLN A 152 3.09 10.72 12.29
C GLN A 152 4.25 11.50 11.67
N ARG A 153 5.17 10.84 10.96
CA ARG A 153 6.30 11.50 10.29
C ARG A 153 5.84 12.46 9.20
N LEU A 154 4.72 12.15 8.54
CA LEU A 154 4.17 12.96 7.46
C LEU A 154 3.23 14.05 7.96
N GLY A 155 3.06 14.19 9.26
CA GLY A 155 2.27 15.26 9.86
C GLY A 155 0.76 15.02 9.87
N TYR A 156 0.31 13.76 9.76
CA TYR A 156 -1.10 13.43 9.89
C TYR A 156 -1.59 13.70 11.31
N PHE A 157 -2.80 14.22 11.38
CA PHE A 157 -3.48 14.45 12.65
C PHE A 157 -4.24 13.17 13.07
N LYS A 158 -4.00 12.74 14.32
CA LYS A 158 -4.75 11.61 14.89
C LYS A 158 -6.15 12.06 15.29
N GLU A 159 -7.17 11.65 14.55
CA GLU A 159 -8.55 12.06 14.81
C GLU A 159 -9.18 11.29 15.97
N ALA A 160 -8.97 9.98 16.01
CA ALA A 160 -9.61 9.11 16.98
C ALA A 160 -8.88 7.79 17.17
N THR A 161 -9.13 7.16 18.32
CA THR A 161 -8.88 5.73 18.52
C THR A 161 -10.25 5.08 18.66
N LEU A 162 -10.57 4.18 17.73
CA LEU A 162 -11.85 3.47 17.75
C LEU A 162 -11.82 2.33 18.78
N VAL A 163 -12.89 2.17 19.48
CA VAL A 163 -13.07 1.12 20.49
C VAL A 163 -13.75 -0.09 19.87
#